data_9de05daa76fd077ec1f5b9b3a2183b65
#
_entry.id   9de05daa76fd077ec1f5b9b3a2183b65
#
_cell.length_a   1.000
_cell.length_b   1.000
_cell.length_c   1.000
_cell.angle_alpha   90.00
_cell.angle_beta   90.00
_cell.angle_gamma   90.00
#
_symmetry.space_group_name_H-M   'P 1'
#
loop_
_entity.id
_entity.type
_entity.pdbx_description
1 polymer ?
#
loop_
_entity_poly.entity_id
_entity_poly.type
_entity_poly.pdbx_seq_one_letter_code
_entity_poly.pdbx_strand_id
1 'polypeptide(L)'
;MNPSSTSVSASIDAEQRKLTVRWPSGLSHTFHYVWLRHNARCPDGMPNDTAVKIDLLPDDPESLVVESFEIKNDTLEIRWADGQIETTHNLPTLLGSAYDSATRRQRKPTPVLWHAGNTGEIPSYLFSDLNNPETILQIALSIRDFGIARLKDVPLAPGTVATVAEHFGSVHLNNYGRVFDVRTGTNLTLGSNTGKYLGPHTDESYRHAAPGITLFHCLAASLDDGGETILVDGFKA
;
A
#
# COMPACT_ATOMS: atom_id res chain seq x y z
N MET A 1 -24.53 8.90 -30.89
CA MET A 1 -24.64 8.21 -29.59
C MET A 1 -24.55 6.72 -29.88
N ASN A 2 -23.42 6.08 -29.55
CA ASN A 2 -23.31 4.63 -29.69
C ASN A 2 -24.19 3.98 -28.60
N PRO A 3 -24.93 2.90 -28.93
CA PRO A 3 -25.71 2.18 -27.94
C PRO A 3 -24.75 1.64 -26.88
N SER A 4 -25.01 1.95 -25.61
CA SER A 4 -24.30 1.34 -24.49
C SER A 4 -24.48 -0.17 -24.58
N SER A 5 -23.38 -0.90 -24.81
CA SER A 5 -23.38 -2.36 -24.75
C SER A 5 -23.88 -2.78 -23.37
N THR A 6 -24.92 -3.59 -23.33
CA THR A 6 -25.49 -4.12 -22.09
C THR A 6 -24.67 -5.28 -21.51
N SER A 7 -23.62 -5.72 -22.21
CA SER A 7 -22.77 -6.83 -21.82
C SER A 7 -21.29 -6.44 -21.86
N VAL A 8 -20.46 -7.15 -21.10
CA VAL A 8 -19.00 -7.04 -21.16
C VAL A 8 -18.53 -7.53 -22.54
N SER A 9 -17.59 -6.81 -23.13
CA SER A 9 -16.96 -7.18 -24.41
C SER A 9 -15.45 -7.07 -24.31
N ALA A 10 -14.75 -7.78 -25.19
CA ALA A 10 -13.30 -7.69 -25.30
C ALA A 10 -12.83 -7.56 -26.74
N SER A 11 -11.63 -7.05 -26.92
CA SER A 11 -10.97 -6.94 -28.23
C SER A 11 -9.46 -7.14 -28.07
N ILE A 12 -8.84 -7.73 -29.08
CA ILE A 12 -7.40 -7.96 -29.16
C ILE A 12 -6.74 -6.85 -29.98
N ASP A 13 -5.59 -6.39 -29.48
CA ASP A 13 -4.57 -5.68 -30.26
C ASP A 13 -3.35 -6.60 -30.34
N ALA A 14 -3.22 -7.31 -31.46
CA ALA A 14 -2.16 -8.30 -31.65
C ALA A 14 -0.77 -7.65 -31.82
N GLU A 15 -0.69 -6.46 -32.41
CA GLU A 15 0.55 -5.72 -32.60
C GLU A 15 1.15 -5.28 -31.25
N GLN A 16 0.29 -4.73 -30.37
CA GLN A 16 0.71 -4.30 -29.05
C GLN A 16 0.65 -5.41 -28.00
N ARG A 17 0.22 -6.62 -28.36
CA ARG A 17 0.06 -7.77 -27.46
C ARG A 17 -0.77 -7.44 -26.23
N LYS A 18 -1.95 -6.89 -26.48
CA LYS A 18 -2.89 -6.42 -25.48
C LYS A 18 -4.28 -6.92 -25.77
N LEU A 19 -5.03 -7.13 -24.69
CA LEU A 19 -6.46 -7.40 -24.73
C LEU A 19 -7.15 -6.29 -23.93
N THR A 20 -8.15 -5.67 -24.55
CA THR A 20 -8.95 -4.61 -23.94
C THR A 20 -10.31 -5.17 -23.60
N VAL A 21 -10.72 -5.03 -22.35
CA VAL A 21 -12.06 -5.36 -21.84
C VAL A 21 -12.85 -4.08 -21.65
N ARG A 22 -14.11 -4.09 -22.09
CA ARG A 22 -15.07 -2.99 -21.96
C ARG A 22 -16.26 -3.45 -21.13
N TRP A 23 -16.59 -2.72 -20.10
CA TRP A 23 -17.70 -3.01 -19.20
C TRP A 23 -18.94 -2.17 -19.56
N PRO A 24 -20.15 -2.63 -19.20
CA PRO A 24 -21.39 -1.89 -19.41
C PRO A 24 -21.39 -0.50 -18.77
N SER A 25 -20.63 -0.31 -17.73
CA SER A 25 -20.42 0.99 -17.06
C SER A 25 -19.70 2.04 -17.92
N GLY A 26 -19.22 1.66 -19.11
CA GLY A 26 -18.38 2.50 -19.97
C GLY A 26 -16.88 2.46 -19.63
N LEU A 27 -16.50 1.77 -18.56
CA LEU A 27 -15.09 1.55 -18.25
C LEU A 27 -14.42 0.66 -19.29
N SER A 28 -13.17 0.95 -19.60
CA SER A 28 -12.37 0.18 -20.53
C SER A 28 -10.95 0.07 -20.02
N HIS A 29 -10.45 -1.15 -19.87
CA HIS A 29 -9.11 -1.41 -19.37
C HIS A 29 -8.38 -2.38 -20.28
N THR A 30 -7.09 -2.14 -20.43
CA THR A 30 -6.21 -2.90 -21.33
C THR A 30 -5.19 -3.68 -20.53
N PHE A 31 -5.02 -4.94 -20.86
CA PHE A 31 -4.12 -5.88 -20.20
C PHE A 31 -3.13 -6.44 -21.21
N HIS A 32 -1.85 -6.47 -20.83
CA HIS A 32 -0.82 -7.11 -21.65
C HIS A 32 -0.95 -8.63 -21.59
N TYR A 33 -0.62 -9.33 -22.66
CA TYR A 33 -0.67 -10.79 -22.72
C TYR A 33 0.15 -11.44 -21.61
N VAL A 34 1.36 -10.96 -21.39
CA VAL A 34 2.23 -11.46 -20.32
C VAL A 34 1.58 -11.33 -18.94
N TRP A 35 0.89 -10.21 -18.67
CA TRP A 35 0.18 -10.02 -17.42
C TRP A 35 -1.01 -11.00 -17.28
N LEU A 36 -1.80 -11.15 -18.34
CA LEU A 36 -2.93 -12.09 -18.36
C LEU A 36 -2.43 -13.51 -18.12
N ARG A 37 -1.41 -13.96 -18.85
CA ARG A 37 -0.87 -15.31 -18.69
C ARG A 37 -0.35 -15.55 -17.27
N HIS A 38 0.45 -14.63 -16.72
CA HIS A 38 1.04 -14.75 -15.39
C HIS A 38 0.01 -14.70 -14.25
N ASN A 39 -1.09 -13.96 -14.42
CA ASN A 39 -2.12 -13.82 -13.38
C ASN A 39 -3.36 -14.68 -13.63
N ALA A 40 -3.29 -15.62 -14.55
CA ALA A 40 -4.38 -16.52 -14.86
C ALA A 40 -4.63 -17.56 -13.77
N ARG A 41 -5.85 -18.08 -13.73
CA ARG A 41 -6.15 -19.35 -13.06
C ARG A 41 -6.02 -20.47 -14.07
N CYS A 42 -5.38 -21.57 -13.67
CA CYS A 42 -5.37 -22.79 -14.47
C CYS A 42 -6.74 -23.46 -14.40
N PRO A 43 -7.21 -24.09 -15.52
CA PRO A 43 -8.47 -24.84 -15.55
C PRO A 43 -8.49 -26.02 -14.56
N ASP A 44 -7.34 -26.60 -14.24
CA ASP A 44 -7.19 -27.77 -13.39
C ASP A 44 -7.47 -27.50 -11.89
N GLY A 45 -8.04 -26.35 -11.57
CA GLY A 45 -8.46 -26.03 -10.21
C GLY A 45 -7.32 -25.85 -9.21
N MET A 46 -6.07 -25.81 -9.68
CA MET A 46 -4.96 -25.38 -8.82
C MET A 46 -5.14 -23.90 -8.50
N PRO A 47 -5.41 -23.55 -7.23
CA PRO A 47 -5.58 -22.16 -6.87
C PRO A 47 -4.24 -21.43 -7.06
N ASN A 48 -4.23 -20.34 -7.82
CA ASN A 48 -3.16 -19.34 -7.75
C ASN A 48 -3.12 -18.63 -6.38
N ASP A 49 -3.82 -19.17 -5.39
CA ASP A 49 -3.87 -18.68 -4.01
C ASP A 49 -2.73 -19.23 -3.14
N THR A 50 -1.89 -20.09 -3.70
CA THR A 50 -0.64 -20.49 -3.03
C THR A 50 0.36 -19.34 -3.15
N ALA A 51 1.14 -19.11 -2.10
CA ALA A 51 2.20 -18.08 -2.06
C ALA A 51 3.26 -18.28 -3.17
N VAL A 52 3.26 -19.42 -3.84
CA VAL A 52 4.12 -19.74 -4.98
C VAL A 52 3.23 -19.82 -6.22
N LYS A 53 3.30 -18.81 -7.08
CA LYS A 53 2.67 -18.85 -8.40
C LYS A 53 3.38 -19.89 -9.26
N ILE A 54 2.62 -20.78 -9.88
CA ILE A 54 3.15 -21.62 -10.94
C ILE A 54 3.51 -20.69 -12.10
N ASP A 55 4.73 -20.79 -12.58
CA ASP A 55 5.16 -19.99 -13.72
C ASP A 55 4.48 -20.52 -14.99
N LEU A 56 3.54 -19.75 -15.50
CA LEU A 56 2.78 -20.06 -16.70
C LEU A 56 3.37 -19.33 -17.94
N LEU A 57 4.46 -18.61 -17.75
CA LEU A 57 5.10 -17.88 -18.84
C LEU A 57 6.02 -18.81 -19.64
N PRO A 58 6.07 -18.69 -20.98
CA PRO A 58 7.10 -19.33 -21.77
C PRO A 58 8.47 -18.67 -21.53
N ASP A 59 9.55 -19.36 -21.90
CA ASP A 59 10.92 -18.84 -21.83
C ASP A 59 11.08 -17.49 -22.53
N ASP A 60 10.38 -17.32 -23.64
CA ASP A 60 10.23 -16.04 -24.34
C ASP A 60 8.79 -15.50 -24.16
N PRO A 61 8.55 -14.58 -23.22
CA PRO A 61 7.24 -13.96 -23.05
C PRO A 61 6.73 -13.20 -24.27
N GLU A 62 7.63 -12.82 -25.18
CA GLU A 62 7.25 -12.16 -26.41
C GLU A 62 6.65 -13.11 -27.45
N SER A 63 6.83 -14.42 -27.28
CA SER A 63 6.19 -15.44 -28.11
C SER A 63 4.70 -15.64 -27.83
N LEU A 64 4.17 -15.07 -26.74
CA LEU A 64 2.76 -15.20 -26.38
C LEU A 64 1.85 -14.60 -27.44
N VAL A 65 0.94 -15.41 -27.95
CA VAL A 65 -0.12 -15.01 -28.90
C VAL A 65 -1.45 -15.54 -28.39
N VAL A 66 -2.46 -14.70 -28.36
CA VAL A 66 -3.84 -15.12 -28.10
C VAL A 66 -4.42 -15.66 -29.39
N GLU A 67 -4.75 -16.95 -29.41
CA GLU A 67 -5.44 -17.58 -30.54
C GLU A 67 -6.91 -17.21 -30.59
N SER A 68 -7.59 -17.30 -29.44
CA SER A 68 -8.99 -16.93 -29.30
C SER A 68 -9.31 -16.58 -27.86
N PHE A 69 -10.43 -15.91 -27.65
CA PHE A 69 -10.99 -15.66 -26.32
C PHE A 69 -12.52 -15.73 -26.37
N GLU A 70 -13.11 -16.03 -25.23
CA GLU A 70 -14.55 -16.04 -25.05
C GLU A 70 -14.91 -15.47 -23.70
N ILE A 71 -16.04 -14.76 -23.61
CA ILE A 71 -16.62 -14.30 -22.36
C ILE A 71 -17.86 -15.13 -22.08
N LYS A 72 -17.79 -15.92 -20.97
CA LYS A 72 -18.92 -16.74 -20.50
C LYS A 72 -19.23 -16.34 -19.07
N ASN A 73 -20.47 -15.95 -18.82
CA ASN A 73 -20.87 -15.44 -17.51
C ASN A 73 -19.93 -14.30 -17.05
N ASP A 74 -19.30 -14.44 -15.88
CA ASP A 74 -18.34 -13.47 -15.33
C ASP A 74 -16.88 -13.89 -15.53
N THR A 75 -16.61 -14.67 -16.59
CA THR A 75 -15.26 -15.22 -16.85
C THR A 75 -14.83 -14.90 -18.28
N LEU A 76 -13.61 -14.42 -18.42
CA LEU A 76 -12.87 -14.33 -19.67
C LEU A 76 -11.99 -15.57 -19.80
N GLU A 77 -12.26 -16.40 -20.79
CA GLU A 77 -11.47 -17.57 -21.18
C GLU A 77 -10.55 -17.19 -22.32
N ILE A 78 -9.28 -17.54 -22.23
CA ILE A 78 -8.28 -17.24 -23.26
C ILE A 78 -7.57 -18.52 -23.67
N ARG A 79 -7.57 -18.81 -24.99
CA ARG A 79 -6.78 -19.87 -25.60
C ARG A 79 -5.52 -19.23 -26.21
N TRP A 80 -4.38 -19.80 -25.90
CA TRP A 80 -3.08 -19.36 -26.38
C TRP A 80 -2.60 -20.21 -27.54
N ALA A 81 -1.88 -19.59 -28.49
CA ALA A 81 -1.41 -20.27 -29.69
C ALA A 81 -0.32 -21.32 -29.42
N ASP A 82 0.30 -21.30 -28.24
CA ASP A 82 1.25 -22.32 -27.79
C ASP A 82 0.58 -23.69 -27.54
N GLY A 83 -0.74 -23.73 -27.55
CA GLY A 83 -1.55 -24.97 -27.41
C GLY A 83 -1.48 -25.67 -26.07
N GLN A 84 -0.73 -25.10 -25.11
CA GLN A 84 -0.44 -25.81 -23.85
C GLN A 84 -1.44 -25.48 -22.75
N ILE A 85 -2.04 -24.30 -22.74
CA ILE A 85 -2.84 -23.84 -21.59
C ILE A 85 -4.01 -22.97 -22.05
N GLU A 86 -5.20 -23.31 -21.59
CA GLU A 86 -6.33 -22.38 -21.52
C GLU A 86 -6.27 -21.67 -20.17
N THR A 87 -6.47 -20.36 -20.18
CA THR A 87 -6.44 -19.55 -18.96
C THR A 87 -7.76 -18.84 -18.74
N THR A 88 -8.13 -18.68 -17.48
CA THR A 88 -9.40 -18.06 -17.10
C THR A 88 -9.18 -16.86 -16.18
N HIS A 89 -10.00 -15.83 -16.34
CA HIS A 89 -10.00 -14.62 -15.52
C HIS A 89 -11.41 -14.27 -15.11
N ASN A 90 -11.65 -14.18 -13.82
CA ASN A 90 -12.91 -13.64 -13.30
C ASN A 90 -12.99 -12.14 -13.62
N LEU A 91 -14.06 -11.67 -14.28
CA LEU A 91 -14.19 -10.29 -14.74
C LEU A 91 -14.22 -9.26 -13.60
N PRO A 92 -14.92 -9.45 -12.47
CA PRO A 92 -14.81 -8.57 -11.30
C PRO A 92 -13.38 -8.45 -10.78
N THR A 93 -12.65 -9.56 -10.68
CA THR A 93 -11.23 -9.56 -10.24
C THR A 93 -10.36 -8.82 -11.26
N LEU A 94 -10.60 -9.04 -12.55
CA LEU A 94 -9.87 -8.38 -13.63
C LEU A 94 -10.08 -6.86 -13.58
N LEU A 95 -11.32 -6.41 -13.41
CA LEU A 95 -11.65 -5.00 -13.21
C LEU A 95 -10.92 -4.42 -11.99
N GLY A 96 -10.96 -5.15 -10.85
CA GLY A 96 -10.24 -4.78 -9.64
C GLY A 96 -8.72 -4.70 -9.80
N SER A 97 -8.17 -5.42 -10.76
CA SER A 97 -6.71 -5.50 -11.01
C SER A 97 -6.22 -4.58 -12.14
N ALA A 98 -7.09 -3.78 -12.76
CA ALA A 98 -6.70 -2.89 -13.85
C ALA A 98 -5.56 -1.95 -13.41
N TYR A 99 -4.59 -1.70 -14.29
CA TYR A 99 -3.34 -1.00 -13.94
C TYR A 99 -2.98 0.15 -14.88
N ASP A 100 -3.92 0.61 -15.68
CA ASP A 100 -3.73 1.83 -16.47
C ASP A 100 -3.49 3.06 -15.56
N SER A 101 -2.93 4.10 -16.13
CA SER A 101 -2.51 5.28 -15.36
C SER A 101 -3.68 6.02 -14.68
N ALA A 102 -4.88 5.98 -15.26
CA ALA A 102 -6.07 6.61 -14.65
C ALA A 102 -6.52 5.82 -13.42
N THR A 103 -6.63 4.49 -13.55
CA THR A 103 -6.99 3.59 -12.45
C THR A 103 -5.98 3.68 -11.30
N ARG A 104 -4.67 3.70 -11.63
CA ARG A 104 -3.63 3.86 -10.60
C ARG A 104 -3.74 5.18 -9.86
N ARG A 105 -4.07 6.28 -10.56
CA ARG A 105 -4.30 7.58 -9.91
C ARG A 105 -5.52 7.54 -8.98
N GLN A 106 -6.63 6.93 -9.43
CA GLN A 106 -7.84 6.81 -8.61
C GLN A 106 -7.65 5.97 -7.35
N ARG A 107 -6.77 4.97 -7.39
CA ARG A 107 -6.43 4.13 -6.23
C ARG A 107 -5.50 4.80 -5.24
N LYS A 108 -4.82 5.88 -5.63
CA LYS A 108 -3.99 6.63 -4.68
C LYS A 108 -4.91 7.32 -3.68
N PRO A 109 -4.71 7.12 -2.37
CA PRO A 109 -5.45 7.89 -1.37
C PRO A 109 -5.17 9.38 -1.57
N THR A 110 -6.19 10.21 -1.37
CA THR A 110 -6.03 11.66 -1.32
C THR A 110 -5.78 12.05 0.12
N PRO A 111 -4.61 12.59 0.47
CA PRO A 111 -4.32 13.03 1.83
C PRO A 111 -5.30 14.10 2.28
N VAL A 112 -5.69 14.06 3.54
CA VAL A 112 -6.42 15.14 4.21
C VAL A 112 -5.41 16.16 4.72
N LEU A 113 -5.26 17.27 4.02
CA LEU A 113 -4.27 18.29 4.36
C LEU A 113 -4.71 19.08 5.60
N TRP A 114 -3.77 19.33 6.50
CA TRP A 114 -4.03 20.03 7.75
C TRP A 114 -2.98 21.11 8.07
N HIS A 115 -3.33 22.02 8.97
CA HIS A 115 -2.47 23.06 9.53
C HIS A 115 -3.03 23.50 10.89
N ALA A 116 -2.30 24.31 11.63
CA ALA A 116 -2.68 24.71 12.99
C ALA A 116 -4.10 25.31 13.14
N GLY A 117 -4.65 25.91 12.09
CA GLY A 117 -6.00 26.50 12.09
C GLY A 117 -7.13 25.53 11.76
N ASN A 118 -6.84 24.35 11.24
CA ASN A 118 -7.84 23.34 10.83
C ASN A 118 -7.52 21.90 11.27
N THR A 119 -6.58 21.74 12.20
CA THR A 119 -6.14 20.40 12.61
C THR A 119 -7.25 19.58 13.24
N GLY A 120 -8.36 20.20 13.68
CA GLY A 120 -9.25 19.46 14.54
C GLY A 120 -8.46 18.76 15.65
N GLU A 121 -8.96 17.67 16.19
CA GLU A 121 -8.14 16.79 17.01
C GLU A 121 -7.34 15.81 16.14
N ILE A 122 -6.04 15.68 16.39
CA ILE A 122 -5.23 14.59 15.84
C ILE A 122 -5.93 13.26 16.12
N PRO A 123 -6.15 12.38 15.11
CA PRO A 123 -6.77 11.09 15.32
C PRO A 123 -6.12 10.35 16.47
N SER A 124 -6.90 10.01 17.48
CA SER A 124 -6.40 9.50 18.76
C SER A 124 -7.12 8.22 19.15
N TYR A 125 -6.37 7.23 19.64
CA TYR A 125 -6.83 5.90 19.97
C TYR A 125 -6.30 5.51 21.34
N LEU A 126 -6.95 4.56 22.02
CA LEU A 126 -6.48 4.04 23.30
C LEU A 126 -5.55 2.85 23.08
N PHE A 127 -4.49 2.78 23.87
CA PHE A 127 -3.58 1.63 23.86
C PHE A 127 -4.31 0.31 24.19
N SER A 128 -5.28 0.35 25.11
CA SER A 128 -6.10 -0.81 25.48
C SER A 128 -6.84 -1.47 24.31
N ASP A 129 -7.10 -0.71 23.24
CA ASP A 129 -7.93 -1.14 22.12
C ASP A 129 -7.11 -1.72 20.96
N LEU A 130 -5.79 -1.81 21.10
CA LEU A 130 -4.90 -2.32 20.03
C LEU A 130 -5.13 -3.79 19.70
N ASN A 131 -5.75 -4.57 20.56
CA ASN A 131 -6.14 -5.95 20.26
C ASN A 131 -7.39 -6.06 19.37
N ASN A 132 -8.08 -4.96 19.13
CA ASN A 132 -9.23 -4.91 18.23
C ASN A 132 -8.78 -4.64 16.80
N PRO A 133 -8.99 -5.57 15.83
CA PRO A 133 -8.61 -5.38 14.43
C PRO A 133 -9.21 -4.12 13.80
N GLU A 134 -10.42 -3.72 14.20
CA GLU A 134 -11.04 -2.50 13.70
C GLU A 134 -10.24 -1.26 14.14
N THR A 135 -9.77 -1.22 15.39
CA THR A 135 -8.92 -0.13 15.88
C THR A 135 -7.61 -0.04 15.09
N ILE A 136 -6.97 -1.18 14.81
CA ILE A 136 -5.75 -1.23 13.99
C ILE A 136 -6.03 -0.70 12.58
N LEU A 137 -7.15 -1.10 11.97
CA LEU A 137 -7.57 -0.58 10.66
C LEU A 137 -7.77 0.94 10.71
N GLN A 138 -8.45 1.48 11.71
CA GLN A 138 -8.69 2.91 11.84
C GLN A 138 -7.39 3.70 12.06
N ILE A 139 -6.44 3.18 12.82
CA ILE A 139 -5.10 3.78 12.96
C ILE A 139 -4.38 3.80 11.60
N ALA A 140 -4.39 2.69 10.86
CA ALA A 140 -3.76 2.60 9.54
C ALA A 140 -4.40 3.58 8.54
N LEU A 141 -5.73 3.72 8.56
CA LEU A 141 -6.46 4.69 7.76
C LEU A 141 -6.08 6.13 8.14
N SER A 142 -5.94 6.42 9.43
CA SER A 142 -5.50 7.75 9.90
C SER A 142 -4.08 8.09 9.44
N ILE A 143 -3.16 7.13 9.50
CA ILE A 143 -1.80 7.30 8.97
C ILE A 143 -1.83 7.51 7.46
N ARG A 144 -2.66 6.78 6.73
CA ARG A 144 -2.83 6.94 5.28
C ARG A 144 -3.36 8.32 4.91
N ASP A 145 -4.37 8.81 5.63
CA ASP A 145 -5.12 10.01 5.25
C ASP A 145 -4.51 11.28 5.84
N PHE A 146 -4.05 11.25 7.08
CA PHE A 146 -3.51 12.40 7.82
C PHE A 146 -2.00 12.37 7.99
N GLY A 147 -1.34 11.23 7.72
CA GLY A 147 0.08 11.03 7.98
C GLY A 147 0.43 10.85 9.45
N ILE A 148 -0.56 10.84 10.36
CA ILE A 148 -0.35 10.75 11.80
C ILE A 148 -1.51 10.07 12.52
N ALA A 149 -1.19 9.37 13.61
CA ALA A 149 -2.15 8.91 14.60
C ALA A 149 -1.51 8.97 16.00
N ARG A 150 -2.29 9.24 17.03
CA ARG A 150 -1.82 9.30 18.41
C ARG A 150 -2.43 8.18 19.24
N LEU A 151 -1.59 7.45 20.00
CA LEU A 151 -2.04 6.53 21.05
C LEU A 151 -2.00 7.24 22.39
N LYS A 152 -3.07 7.07 23.16
CA LYS A 152 -3.20 7.55 24.53
C LYS A 152 -3.09 6.38 25.51
N ASP A 153 -2.76 6.70 26.74
CA ASP A 153 -2.70 5.76 27.87
C ASP A 153 -1.73 4.58 27.63
N VAL A 154 -0.65 4.87 26.89
CA VAL A 154 0.41 3.91 26.65
C VAL A 154 1.25 3.75 27.94
N PRO A 155 1.49 2.51 28.40
CA PRO A 155 2.33 2.27 29.58
C PRO A 155 3.72 2.89 29.44
N LEU A 156 4.19 3.61 30.44
CA LEU A 156 5.50 4.28 30.45
C LEU A 156 6.66 3.30 30.72
N ALA A 157 6.58 2.11 30.18
CA ALA A 157 7.63 1.10 30.31
C ALA A 157 8.53 1.12 29.07
N PRO A 158 9.87 1.10 29.23
CA PRO A 158 10.78 0.96 28.13
C PRO A 158 10.44 -0.27 27.26
N GLY A 159 10.50 -0.11 25.94
CA GLY A 159 10.20 -1.20 25.00
C GLY A 159 8.73 -1.31 24.57
N THR A 160 7.78 -0.66 25.26
CA THR A 160 6.35 -0.68 24.88
C THR A 160 6.14 -0.23 23.42
N VAL A 161 6.96 0.67 22.91
CA VAL A 161 6.92 1.10 21.51
C VAL A 161 7.12 -0.06 20.53
N ALA A 162 7.95 -1.04 20.86
CA ALA A 162 8.13 -2.22 20.01
C ALA A 162 6.87 -3.10 19.99
N THR A 163 6.23 -3.28 21.15
CA THR A 163 4.96 -4.01 21.24
C THR A 163 3.87 -3.35 20.40
N VAL A 164 3.78 -2.01 20.42
CA VAL A 164 2.86 -1.27 19.55
C VAL A 164 3.20 -1.50 18.07
N ALA A 165 4.48 -1.43 17.70
CA ALA A 165 4.91 -1.61 16.32
C ALA A 165 4.54 -2.99 15.76
N GLU A 166 4.61 -4.04 16.58
CA GLU A 166 4.29 -5.42 16.20
C GLU A 166 2.84 -5.62 15.75
N HIS A 167 1.91 -4.76 16.15
CA HIS A 167 0.53 -4.76 15.63
C HIS A 167 0.45 -4.34 14.15
N PHE A 168 1.44 -3.60 13.65
CA PHE A 168 1.47 -3.09 12.28
C PHE A 168 2.46 -3.84 11.38
N GLY A 169 3.43 -4.52 11.96
CA GLY A 169 4.42 -5.30 11.21
C GLY A 169 5.77 -5.38 11.90
N SER A 170 6.76 -5.85 11.14
CA SER A 170 8.12 -6.00 11.66
C SER A 170 8.82 -4.65 11.81
N VAL A 171 9.48 -4.46 12.95
CA VAL A 171 10.30 -3.26 13.19
C VAL A 171 11.55 -3.32 12.31
N HIS A 172 11.78 -2.26 11.55
CA HIS A 172 12.97 -2.13 10.70
C HIS A 172 14.23 -1.97 11.57
N LEU A 173 15.25 -2.77 11.27
CA LEU A 173 16.58 -2.63 11.89
C LEU A 173 17.39 -1.58 11.11
N ASN A 174 17.88 -0.56 11.80
CA ASN A 174 18.77 0.45 11.24
C ASN A 174 20.09 0.54 12.04
N ASN A 175 20.92 1.55 11.75
CA ASN A 175 22.22 1.74 12.42
C ASN A 175 22.09 2.02 13.92
N TYR A 176 20.93 2.43 14.40
CA TYR A 176 20.63 2.71 15.81
C TYR A 176 20.01 1.52 16.54
N GLY A 177 19.74 0.42 15.82
CA GLY A 177 19.05 -0.74 16.34
C GLY A 177 17.57 -0.79 15.93
N ARG A 178 16.80 -1.66 16.58
CA ARG A 178 15.35 -1.77 16.38
C ARG A 178 14.56 -0.69 17.13
N VAL A 179 15.03 -0.36 18.32
CA VAL A 179 14.50 0.67 19.21
C VAL A 179 15.69 1.40 19.82
N PHE A 180 15.60 2.70 19.92
CA PHE A 180 16.62 3.52 20.55
C PHE A 180 15.99 4.64 21.37
N ASP A 181 16.67 5.06 22.41
CA ASP A 181 16.24 6.14 23.27
C ASP A 181 16.76 7.49 22.76
N VAL A 182 15.91 8.49 22.73
CA VAL A 182 16.27 9.89 22.54
C VAL A 182 16.30 10.56 23.91
N ARG A 183 17.49 10.93 24.36
CA ARG A 183 17.71 11.55 25.69
C ARG A 183 18.67 12.72 25.56
N THR A 184 18.36 13.84 26.19
CA THR A 184 19.32 14.90 26.37
C THR A 184 20.41 14.45 27.35
N GLY A 185 21.68 14.54 26.97
CA GLY A 185 22.77 14.05 27.80
C GLY A 185 24.15 14.53 27.34
N THR A 186 25.18 14.04 28.01
CA THR A 186 26.57 14.41 27.76
C THR A 186 27.20 13.72 26.53
N ASN A 187 26.53 12.72 25.96
CA ASN A 187 27.02 11.98 24.80
C ASN A 187 26.42 12.54 23.51
N LEU A 188 27.07 13.54 22.93
CA LEU A 188 26.57 14.42 21.87
C LEU A 188 26.75 13.86 20.45
N THR A 189 26.81 12.56 20.26
CA THR A 189 27.05 11.96 18.92
C THR A 189 25.84 12.07 17.97
N LEU A 190 24.65 12.33 18.50
CA LEU A 190 23.43 12.51 17.72
C LEU A 190 22.86 13.90 17.96
N GLY A 191 22.44 14.59 16.90
CA GLY A 191 21.80 15.92 16.98
C GLY A 191 20.59 15.94 17.89
N SER A 192 19.79 14.86 17.91
CA SER A 192 18.63 14.66 18.77
C SER A 192 18.95 14.62 20.28
N ASN A 193 20.20 14.34 20.67
CA ASN A 193 20.64 14.26 22.07
C ASN A 193 21.24 15.57 22.59
N THR A 194 21.28 16.63 21.78
CA THR A 194 21.97 17.89 22.13
C THR A 194 21.11 18.83 22.97
N GLY A 195 19.80 18.59 23.12
CA GLY A 195 18.87 19.53 23.74
C GLY A 195 18.63 20.81 22.92
N LYS A 196 19.16 20.91 21.71
CA LYS A 196 18.93 22.04 20.80
C LYS A 196 17.65 21.85 20.01
N TYR A 197 17.08 22.98 19.55
CA TYR A 197 15.95 22.94 18.63
C TYR A 197 16.29 22.13 17.38
N LEU A 198 15.43 21.17 17.06
CA LEU A 198 15.47 20.39 15.84
C LEU A 198 14.23 20.74 15.02
N GLY A 199 14.43 21.37 13.87
CA GLY A 199 13.34 21.77 12.98
C GLY A 199 12.58 20.57 12.42
N PRO A 200 11.36 20.77 11.90
CA PRO A 200 10.60 19.72 11.22
C PRO A 200 11.43 19.08 10.11
N HIS A 201 11.48 17.76 10.09
CA HIS A 201 12.22 16.96 9.13
C HIS A 201 11.56 15.60 8.97
N THR A 202 12.01 14.83 7.97
CA THR A 202 11.74 13.41 7.84
C THR A 202 13.01 12.63 8.13
N ASP A 203 12.89 11.55 8.89
CA ASP A 203 14.02 10.73 9.24
C ASP A 203 14.63 10.03 8.03
N GLU A 204 15.96 9.99 7.98
CA GLU A 204 16.76 9.20 7.04
C GLU A 204 16.31 9.32 5.56
N SER A 205 15.85 10.49 5.14
CA SER A 205 15.40 10.77 3.76
C SER A 205 16.47 10.52 2.69
N TYR A 206 17.75 10.47 3.08
CA TYR A 206 18.90 10.16 2.23
C TYR A 206 19.04 8.67 1.91
N ARG A 207 18.30 7.79 2.55
CA ARG A 207 18.36 6.34 2.27
C ARG A 207 17.52 5.99 1.04
N HIS A 208 17.97 4.98 0.29
CA HIS A 208 17.21 4.43 -0.82
C HIS A 208 15.85 3.89 -0.36
N ALA A 209 15.80 3.25 0.80
CA ALA A 209 14.58 2.85 1.50
C ALA A 209 14.47 3.66 2.80
N ALA A 210 13.84 4.81 2.73
CA ALA A 210 13.54 5.62 3.92
C ALA A 210 12.52 4.89 4.82
N PRO A 211 12.53 5.16 6.14
CA PRO A 211 11.49 4.66 7.04
C PRO A 211 10.09 5.04 6.55
N GLY A 212 9.17 4.08 6.53
CA GLY A 212 7.78 4.35 6.14
C GLY A 212 6.98 5.01 7.25
N ILE A 213 7.12 4.51 8.47
CA ILE A 213 6.41 4.99 9.66
C ILE A 213 7.42 5.02 10.81
N THR A 214 7.48 6.15 11.52
CA THR A 214 8.25 6.31 12.76
C THR A 214 7.29 6.30 13.94
N LEU A 215 7.56 5.44 14.93
CA LEU A 215 6.86 5.45 16.21
C LEU A 215 7.69 6.19 17.25
N PHE A 216 7.08 7.18 17.89
CA PHE A 216 7.70 7.96 18.97
C PHE A 216 6.89 7.78 20.25
N HIS A 217 7.54 7.31 21.32
CA HIS A 217 6.94 7.09 22.63
C HIS A 217 7.57 8.01 23.66
N CYS A 218 6.80 8.93 24.20
CA CYS A 218 7.23 9.82 25.29
C CYS A 218 7.21 9.06 26.60
N LEU A 219 8.36 8.66 27.12
CA LEU A 219 8.52 7.97 28.41
C LEU A 219 8.55 8.94 29.60
N ALA A 220 9.07 10.13 29.37
CA ALA A 220 9.12 11.18 30.39
C ALA A 220 8.99 12.54 29.68
N ALA A 221 8.12 13.39 30.21
CA ALA A 221 8.04 14.78 29.81
C ALA A 221 8.87 15.66 30.74
N SER A 222 9.43 16.78 30.22
CA SER A 222 10.02 17.79 31.07
C SER A 222 8.95 18.40 31.98
N LEU A 223 9.33 18.75 33.22
CA LEU A 223 8.49 19.52 34.11
C LEU A 223 8.60 21.03 33.85
N ASP A 224 9.65 21.43 33.14
CA ASP A 224 9.91 22.80 32.70
C ASP A 224 9.46 22.97 31.23
N ASP A 225 9.41 24.24 30.76
CA ASP A 225 9.12 24.53 29.37
C ASP A 225 10.18 23.92 28.44
N GLY A 226 9.73 23.28 27.32
CA GLY A 226 10.58 22.68 26.32
C GLY A 226 10.37 21.18 26.12
N GLY A 227 10.88 20.66 25.02
CA GLY A 227 10.72 19.27 24.63
C GLY A 227 9.42 18.97 23.89
N GLU A 228 8.69 19.98 23.46
CA GLU A 228 7.48 19.83 22.66
C GLU A 228 7.82 19.25 21.28
N THR A 229 6.95 18.39 20.82
CA THR A 229 7.02 17.85 19.45
C THR A 229 6.21 18.73 18.51
N ILE A 230 6.88 19.32 17.52
CA ILE A 230 6.23 20.10 16.46
C ILE A 230 5.99 19.15 15.27
N LEU A 231 4.74 19.09 14.84
CA LEU A 231 4.33 18.32 13.69
C LEU A 231 3.93 19.23 12.54
N VAL A 232 4.33 18.88 11.33
CA VAL A 232 4.03 19.63 10.11
C VAL A 232 3.52 18.65 9.06
N ASP A 233 2.42 19.01 8.39
CA ASP A 233 1.94 18.29 7.22
C ASP A 233 2.85 18.59 6.02
N GLY A 234 3.70 17.61 5.65
CA GLY A 234 4.65 17.76 4.56
C GLY A 234 4.03 17.86 3.16
N PHE A 235 2.74 17.53 3.01
CA PHE A 235 2.01 17.74 1.75
C PHE A 235 1.37 19.13 1.69
N LYS A 236 1.25 19.81 2.83
CA LYS A 236 0.67 21.14 2.94
C LYS A 236 1.74 22.23 2.93
N ALA A 237 2.99 21.92 3.33
CA ALA A 237 4.11 22.84 3.48
C ALA A 237 4.59 23.45 2.14
#